data_1d99aac2f6098ca320c63d573474ee15
#
_entry.id   1d99aac2f6098ca320c63d573474ee15
#
_cell.length_a   1.000
_cell.length_b   1.000
_cell.length_c   1.000
_cell.angle_alpha   90.00
_cell.angle_beta   90.00
_cell.angle_gamma   90.00
#
_symmetry.space_group_name_H-M   'P 1'
#
loop_
_entity.id
_entity.type
_entity.pdbx_description
1 polymer ?
#
loop_
_entity_poly.entity_id
_entity_poly.type
_entity_poly.pdbx_seq_one_letter_code
_entity_poly.pdbx_strand_id
1 'polypeptide(L)'
;MALGSVAWPRVKAALNHIPVETGIDKIARHRPLPEAEASRLIETAKKSIALFDHPDYWQDLSELFHYQAQKQGFYSDAGQALLKQSADSARQSLHLSPANSKLWYKLAAIDVLLHEQPDTIQKKLLMSIRTGPHETAVLTPRLRLCLSVLPAFAQADRDVLSSQLVDAWNLSHKRFIKAFDSALYMDTISALLTNSHPLVLKEMVAEFETTH
;
A
#
# COMPACT_ATOMS: atom_id res chain seq x y z
N MET A 1 -30.76 -16.26 25.49
CA MET A 1 -29.45 -15.91 26.16
C MET A 1 -28.20 -16.12 25.28
N ALA A 2 -28.30 -16.06 23.95
CA ALA A 2 -27.14 -16.31 23.06
C ALA A 2 -26.40 -15.07 22.55
N LEU A 3 -26.96 -13.86 22.67
CA LEU A 3 -26.35 -12.63 22.14
C LEU A 3 -25.14 -12.14 22.98
N GLY A 4 -25.11 -12.43 24.28
CA GLY A 4 -23.99 -12.01 25.16
C GLY A 4 -22.71 -12.80 24.94
N SER A 5 -22.79 -14.03 24.45
CA SER A 5 -21.60 -14.90 24.26
C SER A 5 -20.75 -14.50 23.05
N VAL A 6 -21.35 -13.88 22.03
CA VAL A 6 -20.65 -13.42 20.81
C VAL A 6 -20.16 -11.96 20.94
N ALA A 7 -20.89 -11.12 21.68
CA ALA A 7 -20.54 -9.71 21.85
C ALA A 7 -19.33 -9.49 22.74
N TRP A 8 -19.19 -10.28 23.79
CA TRP A 8 -18.14 -10.10 24.81
C TRP A 8 -16.70 -10.28 24.26
N PRO A 9 -16.39 -11.33 23.47
CA PRO A 9 -15.07 -11.47 22.87
C PRO A 9 -14.69 -10.28 21.98
N ARG A 10 -15.64 -9.74 21.20
CA ARG A 10 -15.44 -8.55 20.34
C ARG A 10 -15.09 -7.31 21.16
N VAL A 11 -15.86 -7.03 22.22
CA VAL A 11 -15.59 -5.88 23.11
C VAL A 11 -14.23 -6.03 23.78
N LYS A 12 -13.91 -7.22 24.31
CA LYS A 12 -12.61 -7.50 24.91
C LYS A 12 -11.46 -7.35 23.95
N ALA A 13 -11.61 -7.82 22.70
CA ALA A 13 -10.61 -7.67 21.67
C ALA A 13 -10.40 -6.19 21.32
N ALA A 14 -11.46 -5.40 21.14
CA ALA A 14 -11.37 -3.98 20.84
C ALA A 14 -10.67 -3.20 21.96
N LEU A 15 -11.06 -3.41 23.22
CA LEU A 15 -10.39 -2.78 24.36
C LEU A 15 -8.90 -3.14 24.45
N ASN A 16 -8.57 -4.41 24.19
CA ASN A 16 -7.19 -4.88 24.17
C ASN A 16 -6.38 -4.28 22.99
N HIS A 17 -7.04 -3.90 21.90
CA HIS A 17 -6.40 -3.37 20.70
C HIS A 17 -6.10 -1.86 20.76
N ILE A 18 -6.74 -1.08 21.63
CA ILE A 18 -6.55 0.37 21.75
C ILE A 18 -5.06 0.80 21.81
N PRO A 19 -4.17 0.13 22.59
CA PRO A 19 -2.75 0.48 22.58
C PRO A 19 -2.09 0.30 21.20
N VAL A 20 -2.54 -0.71 20.42
CA VAL A 20 -2.03 -0.96 19.06
C VAL A 20 -2.40 0.18 18.14
N GLU A 21 -3.66 0.60 18.10
CA GLU A 21 -4.13 1.75 17.31
C GLU A 21 -3.34 3.02 17.65
N THR A 22 -3.06 3.24 18.93
CA THR A 22 -2.22 4.37 19.39
C THR A 22 -0.79 4.26 18.82
N GLY A 23 -0.21 3.06 18.78
CA GLY A 23 1.09 2.81 18.19
C GLY A 23 1.11 3.03 16.67
N ILE A 24 0.08 2.56 15.96
CA ILE A 24 -0.12 2.79 14.52
C ILE A 24 -0.23 4.29 14.22
N ASP A 25 -0.97 5.04 15.02
CA ASP A 25 -1.08 6.50 14.93
C ASP A 25 0.28 7.19 15.06
N LYS A 26 1.15 6.73 15.98
CA LYS A 26 2.52 7.24 16.10
C LYS A 26 3.31 7.00 14.82
N ILE A 27 3.25 5.78 14.26
CA ILE A 27 3.93 5.41 13.01
C ILE A 27 3.43 6.30 11.85
N ALA A 28 2.11 6.44 11.70
CA ALA A 28 1.50 7.25 10.63
C ALA A 28 1.89 8.73 10.71
N ARG A 29 2.13 9.26 11.92
CA ARG A 29 2.58 10.63 12.16
C ARG A 29 4.11 10.78 12.19
N HIS A 30 4.86 9.78 11.76
CA HIS A 30 6.33 9.73 11.79
C HIS A 30 6.93 9.99 13.19
N ARG A 31 6.19 9.65 14.23
CA ARG A 31 6.70 9.72 15.62
C ARG A 31 7.47 8.45 15.94
N PRO A 32 8.59 8.54 16.69
CA PRO A 32 9.38 7.37 17.04
C PRO A 32 8.57 6.41 17.92
N LEU A 33 8.65 5.13 17.59
CA LEU A 33 8.14 4.02 18.40
C LEU A 33 9.35 3.17 18.81
N PRO A 34 9.68 3.11 20.12
CA PRO A 34 10.80 2.30 20.61
C PRO A 34 10.60 0.82 20.26
N GLU A 35 11.68 0.10 19.98
CA GLU A 35 11.64 -1.31 19.57
C GLU A 35 10.93 -2.21 20.59
N ALA A 36 11.23 -2.02 21.87
CA ALA A 36 10.56 -2.75 22.95
C ALA A 36 9.04 -2.46 23.01
N GLU A 37 8.61 -1.23 22.70
CA GLU A 37 7.20 -0.87 22.58
C GLU A 37 6.57 -1.55 21.38
N ALA A 38 7.22 -1.50 20.20
CA ALA A 38 6.74 -2.14 18.98
C ALA A 38 6.56 -3.66 19.16
N SER A 39 7.52 -4.33 19.81
CA SER A 39 7.44 -5.77 20.11
C SER A 39 6.28 -6.10 21.04
N ARG A 40 6.05 -5.29 22.07
CA ARG A 40 4.91 -5.44 22.99
C ARG A 40 3.57 -5.25 22.25
N LEU A 41 3.49 -4.27 21.33
CA LEU A 41 2.28 -4.02 20.55
C LEU A 41 1.98 -5.17 19.59
N ILE A 42 2.99 -5.80 18.99
CA ILE A 42 2.84 -7.01 18.19
C ILE A 42 2.18 -8.13 18.99
N GLU A 43 2.66 -8.39 20.21
CA GLU A 43 2.06 -9.42 21.07
C GLU A 43 0.62 -9.04 21.51
N THR A 44 0.36 -7.75 21.71
CA THR A 44 -0.99 -7.26 22.01
C THR A 44 -1.93 -7.43 20.81
N ALA A 45 -1.49 -7.12 19.59
CA ALA A 45 -2.26 -7.34 18.35
C ALA A 45 -2.60 -8.82 18.16
N LYS A 46 -1.62 -9.73 18.34
CA LYS A 46 -1.85 -11.18 18.28
C LYS A 46 -2.90 -11.66 19.30
N LYS A 47 -2.86 -11.12 20.53
CA LYS A 47 -3.87 -11.42 21.56
C LYS A 47 -5.26 -10.92 21.17
N SER A 48 -5.36 -9.74 20.56
CA SER A 48 -6.63 -9.19 20.08
C SER A 48 -7.21 -10.05 18.96
N ILE A 49 -6.39 -10.47 17.99
CA ILE A 49 -6.76 -11.38 16.91
C ILE A 49 -7.27 -12.74 17.48
N ALA A 50 -6.59 -13.29 18.47
CA ALA A 50 -7.00 -14.54 19.10
C ALA A 50 -8.36 -14.44 19.82
N LEU A 51 -8.75 -13.27 20.28
CA LEU A 51 -10.06 -13.01 20.90
C LEU A 51 -11.15 -12.80 19.85
N PHE A 52 -10.83 -12.10 18.77
CA PHE A 52 -11.75 -11.82 17.67
C PHE A 52 -10.97 -11.56 16.38
N ASP A 53 -11.20 -12.39 15.39
CA ASP A 53 -10.56 -12.31 14.08
C ASP A 53 -11.17 -11.15 13.27
N HIS A 54 -10.41 -10.03 13.16
CA HIS A 54 -10.87 -8.80 12.52
C HIS A 54 -9.84 -8.31 11.49
N PRO A 55 -10.25 -7.86 10.29
CA PRO A 55 -9.32 -7.43 9.25
C PRO A 55 -8.39 -6.29 9.69
N ASP A 56 -8.89 -5.32 10.45
CA ASP A 56 -8.08 -4.19 10.91
C ASP A 56 -6.96 -4.62 11.86
N TYR A 57 -7.21 -5.61 12.72
CA TYR A 57 -6.18 -6.11 13.62
C TYR A 57 -5.03 -6.79 12.88
N TRP A 58 -5.33 -7.51 11.81
CA TRP A 58 -4.33 -8.09 10.91
C TRP A 58 -3.60 -7.01 10.12
N GLN A 59 -4.30 -5.97 9.68
CA GLN A 59 -3.68 -4.82 9.01
C GLN A 59 -2.69 -4.11 9.93
N ASP A 60 -3.09 -3.83 11.18
CA ASP A 60 -2.23 -3.18 12.16
C ASP A 60 -1.02 -4.04 12.53
N LEU A 61 -1.20 -5.36 12.66
CA LEU A 61 -0.10 -6.29 12.86
C LEU A 61 0.88 -6.26 11.67
N SER A 62 0.37 -6.18 10.44
CA SER A 62 1.20 -5.99 9.25
C SER A 62 1.98 -4.67 9.29
N GLU A 63 1.38 -3.56 9.76
CA GLU A 63 2.08 -2.28 9.90
C GLU A 63 3.20 -2.35 10.93
N LEU A 64 2.97 -2.98 12.08
CA LEU A 64 3.97 -3.15 13.12
C LEU A 64 5.18 -3.97 12.65
N PHE A 65 4.94 -5.09 11.93
CA PHE A 65 6.03 -5.88 11.36
C PHE A 65 6.80 -5.11 10.28
N HIS A 66 6.09 -4.36 9.42
CA HIS A 66 6.73 -3.52 8.41
C HIS A 66 7.61 -2.43 9.07
N TYR A 67 7.11 -1.78 10.12
CA TYR A 67 7.86 -0.79 10.89
C TYR A 67 9.13 -1.39 11.51
N GLN A 68 9.03 -2.57 12.13
CA GLN A 68 10.22 -3.26 12.66
C GLN A 68 11.19 -3.66 11.56
N ALA A 69 10.71 -4.14 10.41
CA ALA A 69 11.56 -4.46 9.26
C ALA A 69 12.34 -3.23 8.79
N GLN A 70 11.70 -2.06 8.75
CA GLN A 70 12.38 -0.80 8.43
C GLN A 70 13.49 -0.47 9.43
N LYS A 71 13.27 -0.69 10.73
CA LYS A 71 14.26 -0.43 11.79
C LYS A 71 15.46 -1.39 11.72
N GLN A 72 15.21 -2.66 11.39
CA GLN A 72 16.28 -3.66 11.23
C GLN A 72 16.98 -3.57 9.87
N GLY A 73 16.49 -2.72 8.96
CA GLY A 73 16.92 -2.64 7.56
C GLY A 73 16.25 -3.68 6.68
N PHE A 74 15.50 -3.23 5.68
CA PHE A 74 14.69 -4.09 4.80
C PHE A 74 15.46 -5.24 4.13
N TYR A 75 16.75 -5.06 3.88
CA TYR A 75 17.61 -6.03 3.19
C TYR A 75 18.44 -6.91 4.13
N SER A 76 18.34 -6.73 5.45
CA SER A 76 18.93 -7.64 6.41
C SER A 76 18.08 -8.92 6.54
N ASP A 77 18.69 -10.03 6.98
CA ASP A 77 17.95 -11.28 7.22
C ASP A 77 16.77 -11.08 8.20
N ALA A 78 17.02 -10.32 9.27
CA ALA A 78 15.97 -9.97 10.23
C ALA A 78 14.86 -9.12 9.59
N GLY A 79 15.20 -8.12 8.78
CA GLY A 79 14.25 -7.29 8.06
C GLY A 79 13.42 -8.09 7.05
N GLN A 80 14.07 -9.01 6.30
CA GLN A 80 13.40 -9.90 5.36
C GLN A 80 12.41 -10.86 6.07
N ALA A 81 12.79 -11.40 7.23
CA ALA A 81 11.90 -12.24 8.03
C ALA A 81 10.66 -11.45 8.52
N LEU A 82 10.85 -10.21 8.97
CA LEU A 82 9.76 -9.32 9.38
C LEU A 82 8.88 -8.88 8.22
N LEU A 83 9.43 -8.62 7.02
CA LEU A 83 8.65 -8.34 5.82
C LEU A 83 7.75 -9.51 5.43
N LYS A 84 8.22 -10.75 5.54
CA LYS A 84 7.39 -11.95 5.30
C LYS A 84 6.23 -12.00 6.29
N GLN A 85 6.45 -11.76 7.58
CA GLN A 85 5.38 -11.69 8.59
C GLN A 85 4.40 -10.55 8.32
N SER A 86 4.90 -9.39 7.85
CA SER A 86 4.05 -8.28 7.41
C SER A 86 3.17 -8.70 6.22
N ALA A 87 3.74 -9.34 5.20
CA ALA A 87 2.99 -9.83 4.04
C ALA A 87 1.93 -10.87 4.43
N ASP A 88 2.27 -11.81 5.31
CA ASP A 88 1.32 -12.83 5.78
C ASP A 88 0.15 -12.21 6.54
N SER A 89 0.43 -11.26 7.43
CA SER A 89 -0.62 -10.51 8.14
C SER A 89 -1.50 -9.71 7.16
N ALA A 90 -0.91 -9.05 6.15
CA ALA A 90 -1.66 -8.36 5.12
C ALA A 90 -2.58 -9.30 4.31
N ARG A 91 -2.11 -10.52 3.98
CA ARG A 91 -2.92 -11.53 3.29
C ARG A 91 -4.11 -11.98 4.14
N GLN A 92 -3.91 -12.17 5.45
CA GLN A 92 -5.02 -12.52 6.38
C GLN A 92 -6.06 -11.41 6.44
N SER A 93 -5.64 -10.14 6.55
CA SER A 93 -6.56 -9.01 6.49
C SER A 93 -7.34 -8.97 5.17
N LEU A 94 -6.67 -9.17 4.02
CA LEU A 94 -7.31 -9.20 2.70
C LEU A 94 -8.23 -10.42 2.51
N HIS A 95 -7.98 -11.55 3.17
CA HIS A 95 -8.89 -12.68 3.18
C HIS A 95 -10.23 -12.32 3.83
N LEU A 96 -10.19 -11.54 4.91
CA LEU A 96 -11.38 -11.07 5.64
C LEU A 96 -12.04 -9.85 4.98
N SER A 97 -11.25 -8.99 4.31
CA SER A 97 -11.72 -7.75 3.68
C SER A 97 -11.01 -7.52 2.33
N PRO A 98 -11.44 -8.23 1.25
CA PRO A 98 -10.73 -8.21 -0.04
C PRO A 98 -10.84 -6.89 -0.80
N ALA A 99 -11.72 -5.97 -0.41
CA ALA A 99 -11.91 -4.68 -1.05
C ALA A 99 -10.96 -3.57 -0.54
N ASN A 100 -9.95 -3.88 0.28
CA ASN A 100 -9.02 -2.90 0.81
C ASN A 100 -7.91 -2.56 -0.19
N SER A 101 -8.13 -1.52 -0.99
CA SER A 101 -7.21 -1.01 -2.02
C SER A 101 -5.82 -0.66 -1.46
N LYS A 102 -5.78 -0.01 -0.29
CA LYS A 102 -4.52 0.39 0.37
C LYS A 102 -3.67 -0.81 0.73
N LEU A 103 -4.32 -1.85 1.23
CA LEU A 103 -3.62 -3.06 1.65
C LEU A 103 -3.12 -3.89 0.47
N TRP A 104 -3.85 -3.93 -0.65
CA TRP A 104 -3.36 -4.51 -1.89
C TRP A 104 -2.11 -3.79 -2.40
N TYR A 105 -2.11 -2.44 -2.41
CA TYR A 105 -0.93 -1.65 -2.75
C TYR A 105 0.23 -1.93 -1.79
N LYS A 106 -0.02 -1.94 -0.47
CA LYS A 106 1.00 -2.24 0.53
C LYS A 106 1.63 -3.62 0.31
N LEU A 107 0.80 -4.63 0.04
CA LEU A 107 1.30 -5.98 -0.22
C LEU A 107 2.18 -6.02 -1.48
N ALA A 108 1.82 -5.29 -2.54
CA ALA A 108 2.67 -5.15 -3.73
C ALA A 108 4.01 -4.45 -3.40
N ALA A 109 4.00 -3.42 -2.55
CA ALA A 109 5.22 -2.72 -2.12
C ALA A 109 6.12 -3.62 -1.26
N ILE A 110 5.56 -4.46 -0.39
CA ILE A 110 6.31 -5.45 0.37
C ILE A 110 6.94 -6.49 -0.56
N ASP A 111 6.21 -6.94 -1.59
CA ASP A 111 6.71 -7.90 -2.57
C ASP A 111 7.94 -7.37 -3.33
N VAL A 112 7.98 -6.07 -3.64
CA VAL A 112 9.19 -5.46 -4.22
C VAL A 112 10.38 -5.58 -3.28
N LEU A 113 10.19 -5.31 -1.99
CA LEU A 113 11.23 -5.44 -0.97
C LEU A 113 11.66 -6.91 -0.72
N LEU A 114 10.79 -7.86 -1.01
CA LEU A 114 11.07 -9.30 -0.95
C LEU A 114 11.62 -9.85 -2.27
N HIS A 115 11.84 -9.00 -3.29
CA HIS A 115 12.30 -9.39 -4.63
C HIS A 115 11.40 -10.42 -5.33
N GLU A 116 10.09 -10.35 -5.10
CA GLU A 116 9.11 -11.19 -5.78
C GLU A 116 9.06 -10.90 -7.30
N GLN A 117 8.53 -11.86 -8.05
CA GLN A 117 8.44 -11.74 -9.50
C GLN A 117 7.53 -10.57 -9.93
N PRO A 118 7.87 -9.81 -10.98
CA PRO A 118 7.09 -8.68 -11.46
C PRO A 118 5.60 -9.00 -11.72
N ASP A 119 5.29 -10.20 -12.22
CA ASP A 119 3.91 -10.66 -12.45
C ASP A 119 3.11 -10.78 -11.14
N THR A 120 3.76 -11.18 -10.06
CA THR A 120 3.13 -11.28 -8.73
C THR A 120 2.80 -9.88 -8.20
N ILE A 121 3.72 -8.94 -8.36
CA ILE A 121 3.56 -7.53 -7.97
C ILE A 121 2.44 -6.89 -8.80
N GLN A 122 2.47 -7.06 -10.13
CA GLN A 122 1.48 -6.53 -11.07
C GLN A 122 0.05 -6.95 -10.70
N LYS A 123 -0.19 -8.24 -10.41
CA LYS A 123 -1.52 -8.75 -10.01
C LYS A 123 -2.07 -8.02 -8.79
N LYS A 124 -1.24 -7.74 -7.78
CA LYS A 124 -1.65 -7.01 -6.58
C LYS A 124 -1.93 -5.54 -6.85
N LEU A 125 -1.14 -4.92 -7.70
CA LEU A 125 -1.37 -3.53 -8.15
C LEU A 125 -2.70 -3.41 -8.90
N LEU A 126 -3.02 -4.34 -9.78
CA LEU A 126 -4.32 -4.38 -10.45
C LEU A 126 -5.48 -4.58 -9.46
N MET A 127 -5.31 -5.44 -8.46
CA MET A 127 -6.32 -5.57 -7.39
C MET A 127 -6.48 -4.26 -6.61
N SER A 128 -5.39 -3.56 -6.30
CA SER A 128 -5.46 -2.23 -5.68
C SER A 128 -6.22 -1.23 -6.54
N ILE A 129 -6.00 -1.21 -7.85
CA ILE A 129 -6.73 -0.34 -8.77
C ILE A 129 -8.22 -0.71 -8.81
N ARG A 130 -8.54 -1.99 -8.98
CA ARG A 130 -9.93 -2.49 -9.11
C ARG A 130 -10.76 -2.25 -7.84
N THR A 131 -10.15 -2.35 -6.67
CA THR A 131 -10.86 -2.19 -5.38
C THR A 131 -10.93 -0.74 -4.90
N GLY A 132 -10.13 0.16 -5.45
CA GLY A 132 -10.17 1.59 -5.13
C GLY A 132 -9.45 2.43 -6.18
N PRO A 133 -10.04 2.62 -7.39
CA PRO A 133 -9.40 3.37 -8.48
C PRO A 133 -9.10 4.82 -8.09
N HIS A 134 -9.95 5.45 -7.28
CA HIS A 134 -9.83 6.85 -6.87
C HIS A 134 -9.34 7.03 -5.43
N GLU A 135 -8.68 6.01 -4.85
CA GLU A 135 -8.10 6.11 -3.51
C GLU A 135 -6.87 7.03 -3.53
N THR A 136 -7.07 8.29 -3.21
CA THR A 136 -6.08 9.37 -3.34
C THR A 136 -4.81 9.13 -2.51
N ALA A 137 -4.93 8.44 -1.37
CA ALA A 137 -3.79 8.17 -0.49
C ALA A 137 -2.74 7.27 -1.14
N VAL A 138 -3.14 6.37 -2.05
CA VAL A 138 -2.23 5.43 -2.72
C VAL A 138 -2.11 5.66 -4.23
N LEU A 139 -2.87 6.57 -4.81
CA LEU A 139 -2.91 6.77 -6.26
C LEU A 139 -1.52 7.01 -6.85
N THR A 140 -0.83 8.05 -6.40
CA THR A 140 0.50 8.42 -6.90
C THR A 140 1.58 7.36 -6.60
N PRO A 141 1.76 6.89 -5.34
CA PRO A 141 2.77 5.87 -5.07
C PRO A 141 2.46 4.53 -5.76
N ARG A 142 1.19 4.19 -5.95
CA ARG A 142 0.76 3.01 -6.72
C ARG A 142 1.17 3.12 -8.18
N LEU A 143 0.95 4.28 -8.82
CA LEU A 143 1.36 4.52 -10.20
C LEU A 143 2.87 4.44 -10.38
N ARG A 144 3.66 5.02 -9.48
CA ARG A 144 5.12 4.87 -9.52
C ARG A 144 5.54 3.40 -9.51
N LEU A 145 4.90 2.60 -8.67
CA LEU A 145 5.19 1.17 -8.59
C LEU A 145 4.72 0.43 -9.84
N CYS A 146 3.57 0.78 -10.42
CA CYS A 146 3.12 0.23 -11.71
C CYS A 146 4.13 0.52 -12.83
N LEU A 147 4.63 1.75 -12.92
CA LEU A 147 5.61 2.13 -13.94
C LEU A 147 6.94 1.37 -13.78
N SER A 148 7.37 1.08 -12.55
CA SER A 148 8.61 0.33 -12.29
C SER A 148 8.55 -1.15 -12.73
N VAL A 149 7.34 -1.72 -12.82
CA VAL A 149 7.11 -3.11 -13.27
C VAL A 149 6.27 -3.15 -14.56
N LEU A 150 6.24 -2.07 -15.32
CA LEU A 150 5.41 -1.91 -16.52
C LEU A 150 5.54 -3.05 -17.56
N PRO A 151 6.73 -3.64 -17.79
CA PRO A 151 6.86 -4.76 -18.74
C PRO A 151 5.99 -5.97 -18.38
N ALA A 152 5.60 -6.16 -17.12
CA ALA A 152 4.70 -7.23 -16.69
C ALA A 152 3.22 -6.98 -17.06
N PHE A 153 2.86 -5.73 -17.41
CA PHE A 153 1.47 -5.39 -17.71
C PHE A 153 1.10 -5.75 -19.16
N ALA A 154 0.02 -6.51 -19.33
CA ALA A 154 -0.60 -6.74 -20.64
C ALA A 154 -1.18 -5.42 -21.21
N GLN A 155 -1.40 -5.36 -22.53
CA GLN A 155 -1.89 -4.13 -23.18
C GLN A 155 -3.22 -3.61 -22.55
N ALA A 156 -4.18 -4.49 -22.31
CA ALA A 156 -5.46 -4.11 -21.70
C ALA A 156 -5.29 -3.49 -20.29
N ASP A 157 -4.30 -3.95 -19.52
CA ASP A 157 -4.00 -3.40 -18.20
C ASP A 157 -3.28 -2.04 -18.29
N ARG A 158 -2.52 -1.81 -19.38
CA ARG A 158 -1.88 -0.50 -19.65
C ARG A 158 -2.92 0.58 -19.95
N ASP A 159 -4.04 0.24 -20.57
CA ASP A 159 -5.15 1.17 -20.80
C ASP A 159 -5.77 1.63 -19.46
N VAL A 160 -5.86 0.73 -18.49
CA VAL A 160 -6.26 1.06 -17.12
C VAL A 160 -5.23 2.00 -16.46
N LEU A 161 -3.94 1.76 -16.65
CA LEU A 161 -2.88 2.65 -16.12
C LEU A 161 -2.92 4.03 -16.76
N SER A 162 -3.19 4.11 -18.07
CA SER A 162 -3.35 5.39 -18.78
C SER A 162 -4.46 6.23 -18.15
N SER A 163 -5.62 5.63 -17.88
CA SER A 163 -6.73 6.31 -17.20
C SER A 163 -6.35 6.76 -15.79
N GLN A 164 -5.62 5.93 -15.04
CA GLN A 164 -5.17 6.27 -13.68
C GLN A 164 -4.12 7.41 -13.68
N LEU A 165 -3.27 7.52 -14.70
CA LEU A 165 -2.35 8.64 -14.88
C LEU A 165 -3.10 9.95 -15.11
N VAL A 166 -4.15 9.93 -15.95
CA VAL A 166 -5.03 11.07 -16.17
C VAL A 166 -5.77 11.47 -14.89
N ASP A 167 -6.29 10.52 -14.12
CA ASP A 167 -6.93 10.78 -12.83
C ASP A 167 -5.96 11.48 -11.86
N ALA A 168 -4.73 10.98 -11.78
CA ALA A 168 -3.69 11.56 -10.91
C ALA A 168 -3.30 12.99 -11.35
N TRP A 169 -3.21 13.23 -12.66
CA TRP A 169 -2.99 14.55 -13.22
C TRP A 169 -4.12 15.52 -12.87
N ASN A 170 -5.36 15.14 -13.14
CA ASN A 170 -6.55 15.95 -12.87
C ASN A 170 -6.72 16.25 -11.37
N LEU A 171 -6.28 15.34 -10.50
CA LEU A 171 -6.34 15.56 -9.06
C LEU A 171 -5.41 16.67 -8.60
N SER A 172 -4.18 16.75 -9.13
CA SER A 172 -3.23 17.82 -8.83
C SER A 172 -2.01 17.77 -9.75
N HIS A 173 -1.92 18.67 -10.71
CA HIS A 173 -0.78 18.83 -11.61
C HIS A 173 0.54 18.96 -10.83
N LYS A 174 0.57 19.87 -9.85
CA LYS A 174 1.77 20.10 -9.01
C LYS A 174 2.27 18.83 -8.30
N ARG A 175 1.35 18.03 -7.73
CA ARG A 175 1.73 16.76 -7.06
C ARG A 175 2.18 15.72 -8.07
N PHE A 176 1.55 15.69 -9.25
CA PHE A 176 1.91 14.80 -10.34
C PHE A 176 3.34 15.09 -10.83
N ILE A 177 3.63 16.33 -11.22
CA ILE A 177 4.97 16.73 -11.66
C ILE A 177 6.02 16.40 -10.60
N LYS A 178 5.80 16.78 -9.34
CA LYS A 178 6.72 16.44 -8.24
C LYS A 178 6.95 14.94 -8.06
N ALA A 179 5.96 14.13 -8.36
CA ALA A 179 6.06 12.67 -8.18
C ALA A 179 6.75 11.97 -9.35
N PHE A 180 6.67 12.55 -10.55
CA PHE A 180 7.19 12.01 -11.81
C PHE A 180 8.21 12.97 -12.45
N ASP A 181 9.07 13.58 -11.65
CA ASP A 181 10.01 14.66 -11.98
C ASP A 181 11.27 14.22 -12.76
N SER A 182 11.31 13.01 -13.28
CA SER A 182 12.42 12.54 -14.10
C SER A 182 12.02 12.33 -15.57
N ALA A 183 12.97 12.58 -16.48
CA ALA A 183 12.77 12.31 -17.91
C ALA A 183 12.34 10.86 -18.17
N LEU A 184 12.89 9.89 -17.44
CA LEU A 184 12.53 8.47 -17.57
C LEU A 184 11.04 8.22 -17.29
N TYR A 185 10.47 8.87 -16.28
CA TYR A 185 9.04 8.77 -16.02
C TYR A 185 8.24 9.43 -17.13
N MET A 186 8.64 10.61 -17.60
CA MET A 186 7.92 11.32 -18.66
C MET A 186 7.95 10.56 -19.98
N ASP A 187 9.06 9.92 -20.34
CA ASP A 187 9.14 9.05 -21.52
C ASP A 187 8.17 7.87 -21.43
N THR A 188 8.13 7.22 -20.27
CA THR A 188 7.24 6.09 -20.00
C THR A 188 5.76 6.50 -20.03
N ILE A 189 5.42 7.63 -19.41
CA ILE A 189 4.08 8.20 -19.39
C ILE A 189 3.66 8.61 -20.81
N SER A 190 4.57 9.23 -21.56
CA SER A 190 4.34 9.60 -22.97
C SER A 190 4.01 8.39 -23.82
N ALA A 191 4.77 7.31 -23.69
CA ALA A 191 4.50 6.07 -24.41
C ALA A 191 3.12 5.47 -24.08
N LEU A 192 2.65 5.59 -22.84
CA LEU A 192 1.33 5.11 -22.43
C LEU A 192 0.19 6.01 -22.93
N LEU A 193 0.38 7.33 -22.95
CA LEU A 193 -0.70 8.29 -23.21
C LEU A 193 -0.80 8.74 -24.67
N THR A 194 0.22 8.53 -25.51
CA THR A 194 0.28 9.02 -26.89
C THR A 194 -0.97 8.69 -27.71
N ASN A 195 -1.45 7.46 -27.62
CA ASN A 195 -2.59 7.01 -28.40
C ASN A 195 -3.94 7.15 -27.68
N SER A 196 -3.93 7.14 -26.35
CA SER A 196 -5.16 7.12 -25.54
C SER A 196 -5.60 8.50 -25.08
N HIS A 197 -4.66 9.39 -24.72
CA HIS A 197 -4.95 10.71 -24.13
C HIS A 197 -3.97 11.79 -24.64
N PRO A 198 -3.86 12.03 -25.98
CA PRO A 198 -2.84 12.92 -26.55
C PRO A 198 -2.96 14.39 -26.08
N LEU A 199 -4.15 14.89 -25.81
CA LEU A 199 -4.35 16.26 -25.34
C LEU A 199 -3.82 16.46 -23.91
N VAL A 200 -4.13 15.53 -23.02
CA VAL A 200 -3.64 15.54 -21.62
C VAL A 200 -2.12 15.38 -21.60
N LEU A 201 -1.56 14.51 -22.45
CA LEU A 201 -0.12 14.36 -22.59
C LEU A 201 0.55 15.68 -22.97
N LYS A 202 -0.02 16.41 -23.93
CA LYS A 202 0.51 17.71 -24.36
C LYS A 202 0.56 18.71 -23.19
N GLU A 203 -0.47 18.75 -22.37
CA GLU A 203 -0.51 19.60 -21.16
C GLU A 203 0.55 19.17 -20.13
N MET A 204 0.69 17.87 -19.87
CA MET A 204 1.70 17.33 -18.95
C MET A 204 3.13 17.69 -19.38
N VAL A 205 3.45 17.53 -20.67
CA VAL A 205 4.77 17.85 -21.22
C VAL A 205 5.06 19.35 -21.10
N ALA A 206 4.11 20.20 -21.49
CA ALA A 206 4.29 21.64 -21.40
C ALA A 206 4.53 22.12 -19.95
N GLU A 207 3.82 21.56 -18.97
CA GLU A 207 4.01 21.90 -17.56
C GLU A 207 5.33 21.33 -17.00
N PHE A 208 5.73 20.14 -17.42
CA PHE A 208 7.03 19.56 -17.07
C PHE A 208 8.19 20.43 -17.56
N GLU A 209 8.18 20.87 -18.83
CA GLU A 209 9.20 21.74 -19.43
C GLU A 209 9.29 23.12 -18.75
N THR A 210 8.17 23.64 -18.24
CA THR A 210 8.18 24.94 -17.52
C THR A 210 8.67 24.83 -16.09
N THR A 211 8.74 23.63 -15.53
CA THR A 211 9.12 23.38 -14.14
C THR A 211 10.61 23.00 -14.01
N HIS A 212 11.25 22.56 -15.09
CA HIS A 212 12.65 22.12 -15.16
C HIS A 212 13.46 22.94 -16.14
#